data_ae397a8b6d900b474782ecfb47108838
#
_entry.id   ae397a8b6d900b474782ecfb47108838
#
_cell.length_a   1.000
_cell.length_b   1.000
_cell.length_c   1.000
_cell.angle_alpha   90.00
_cell.angle_beta   90.00
_cell.angle_gamma   90.00
#
_symmetry.space_group_name_H-M   'P 1'
#
loop_
_entity.id
_entity.type
_entity.pdbx_description
1 polymer ?
#
loop_
_entity_poly.entity_id
_entity_poly.type
_entity_poly.pdbx_seq_one_letter_code
_entity_poly.pdbx_strand_id
1 'polypeptide(L)'
;MIHQPICLKVFREDYALEGVEVLHHSEYILRLIRAGRLDVVHGPTRFTYHDPCELGRGSGIYDEPRAVIEAVGELLEPAQTRENAPCCGSSVANTAISDGQQVRLAQAVAEELEATGAEVIVTACPLCKKAIGRGTRGEVRDLAEIVAAGLK
;
A
#
# COMPACT_ATOMS: atom_id res chain seq x y z
N MET A 1 -15.96 -2.12 -1.92
CA MET A 1 -14.52 -2.07 -1.51
C MET A 1 -13.65 -2.38 -2.73
N ILE A 2 -12.65 -1.56 -2.98
CA ILE A 2 -11.73 -1.65 -4.11
C ILE A 2 -10.30 -1.89 -3.57
N HIS A 3 -9.56 -2.80 -4.21
CA HIS A 3 -8.19 -3.12 -3.84
C HIS A 3 -7.16 -2.35 -4.68
N GLN A 4 -7.43 -2.17 -5.98
CA GLN A 4 -6.54 -1.45 -6.88
C GLN A 4 -6.82 0.05 -6.86
N PRO A 5 -5.84 0.92 -6.50
CA PRO A 5 -6.07 2.36 -6.36
C PRO A 5 -6.58 3.06 -7.63
N ILE A 6 -6.08 2.69 -8.81
CA ILE A 6 -6.58 3.30 -10.05
C ILE A 6 -8.05 2.95 -10.30
N CYS A 7 -8.49 1.75 -9.93
CA CYS A 7 -9.90 1.38 -10.02
C CYS A 7 -10.75 2.18 -9.03
N LEU A 8 -10.22 2.48 -7.83
CA LEU A 8 -10.89 3.35 -6.86
C LEU A 8 -11.20 4.72 -7.48
N LYS A 9 -10.19 5.33 -8.10
CA LYS A 9 -10.32 6.63 -8.76
C LYS A 9 -11.39 6.59 -9.87
N VAL A 10 -11.31 5.61 -10.77
CA VAL A 10 -12.27 5.43 -11.85
C VAL A 10 -13.70 5.27 -11.30
N PHE A 11 -13.91 4.44 -10.26
CA PHE A 11 -15.24 4.26 -9.68
C PHE A 11 -15.77 5.49 -8.94
N ARG A 12 -14.89 6.34 -8.39
CA ARG A 12 -15.29 7.58 -7.72
C ARG A 12 -15.56 8.74 -8.68
N GLU A 13 -14.76 8.85 -9.73
CA GLU A 13 -14.74 10.03 -10.60
C GLU A 13 -15.52 9.82 -11.91
N ASP A 14 -15.39 8.62 -12.52
CA ASP A 14 -15.94 8.38 -13.87
C ASP A 14 -17.29 7.64 -13.84
N TYR A 15 -17.52 6.80 -12.83
CA TYR A 15 -18.80 6.11 -12.66
C TYR A 15 -19.65 6.87 -11.65
N ALA A 16 -20.67 7.58 -12.08
CA ALA A 16 -21.61 8.28 -11.20
C ALA A 16 -22.54 7.28 -10.46
N LEU A 17 -21.97 6.56 -9.49
CA LEU A 17 -22.68 5.53 -8.73
C LEU A 17 -23.53 6.18 -7.62
N GLU A 18 -24.81 6.36 -7.86
CA GLU A 18 -25.73 6.90 -6.86
C GLU A 18 -25.97 5.90 -5.72
N GLY A 19 -25.92 6.39 -4.49
CA GLY A 19 -26.19 5.57 -3.29
C GLY A 19 -25.14 4.49 -2.96
N VAL A 20 -24.01 4.47 -3.66
CA VAL A 20 -22.92 3.50 -3.43
C VAL A 20 -21.67 4.23 -2.91
N GLU A 21 -21.27 3.89 -1.69
CA GLU A 21 -19.99 4.35 -1.15
C GLU A 21 -18.84 3.50 -1.70
N VAL A 22 -17.91 4.12 -2.42
CA VAL A 22 -16.74 3.44 -2.97
C VAL A 22 -15.54 3.69 -2.07
N LEU A 23 -15.04 2.63 -1.43
CA LEU A 23 -13.92 2.67 -0.50
C LEU A 23 -12.74 1.84 -1.01
N HIS A 24 -11.53 2.34 -0.79
CA HIS A 24 -10.33 1.52 -0.86
C HIS A 24 -10.33 0.49 0.30
N HIS A 25 -9.67 -0.65 0.11
CA HIS A 25 -9.65 -1.68 1.14
C HIS A 25 -9.02 -1.19 2.46
N SER A 26 -8.02 -0.28 2.42
CA SER A 26 -7.45 0.32 3.62
C SER A 26 -8.47 1.13 4.44
N GLU A 27 -9.30 1.93 3.78
CA GLU A 27 -10.37 2.69 4.43
C GLU A 27 -11.41 1.75 5.07
N TYR A 28 -11.78 0.69 4.33
CA TYR A 28 -12.79 -0.27 4.80
C TYR A 28 -12.26 -1.11 5.97
N ILE A 29 -11.04 -1.62 5.89
CA ILE A 29 -10.40 -2.39 6.98
C ILE A 29 -10.29 -1.52 8.23
N LEU A 30 -9.79 -0.29 8.11
CA LEU A 30 -9.69 0.64 9.23
C LEU A 30 -11.07 0.90 9.88
N ARG A 31 -12.11 1.08 9.07
CA ARG A 31 -13.49 1.25 9.55
C ARG A 31 -13.96 0.03 10.35
N LEU A 32 -13.65 -1.19 9.89
CA LEU A 32 -14.01 -2.42 10.62
C LEU A 32 -13.25 -2.55 11.94
N ILE A 33 -11.95 -2.25 11.95
CA ILE A 33 -11.13 -2.26 13.18
C ILE A 33 -11.69 -1.25 14.20
N ARG A 34 -11.91 0.00 13.77
CA ARG A 34 -12.46 1.06 14.65
C ARG A 34 -13.86 0.75 15.18
N ALA A 35 -14.65 0.01 14.43
CA ALA A 35 -15.99 -0.43 14.86
C ALA A 35 -15.99 -1.70 15.73
N GLY A 36 -14.83 -2.27 16.05
CA GLY A 36 -14.70 -3.54 16.77
C GLY A 36 -15.31 -4.74 16.02
N ARG A 37 -15.41 -4.64 14.69
CA ARG A 37 -15.94 -5.70 13.81
C ARG A 37 -14.85 -6.54 13.17
N LEU A 38 -13.62 -6.14 13.35
CA LEU A 38 -12.43 -6.87 12.94
C LEU A 38 -11.42 -6.79 14.08
N ASP A 39 -11.25 -7.91 14.79
CA ASP A 39 -10.30 -8.02 15.89
C ASP A 39 -8.94 -8.44 15.36
N VAL A 40 -7.95 -7.58 15.57
CA VAL A 40 -6.56 -7.83 15.19
C VAL A 40 -5.66 -7.83 16.42
N VAL A 41 -4.56 -8.57 16.35
CA VAL A 41 -3.52 -8.61 17.38
C VAL A 41 -2.36 -7.73 16.94
N HIS A 42 -1.97 -6.77 17.78
CA HIS A 42 -0.72 -6.05 17.61
C HIS A 42 0.46 -6.97 17.95
N GLY A 43 1.25 -7.34 16.95
CA GLY A 43 2.43 -8.19 17.07
C GLY A 43 3.73 -7.39 17.17
N PRO A 44 4.88 -8.07 17.36
CA PRO A 44 6.20 -7.44 17.44
C PRO A 44 6.80 -7.13 16.05
N THR A 45 6.14 -7.48 14.96
CA THR A 45 6.68 -7.31 13.59
C THR A 45 6.81 -5.84 13.23
N ARG A 46 7.97 -5.48 12.69
CA ARG A 46 8.25 -4.13 12.19
C ARG A 46 7.99 -4.08 10.69
N PHE A 47 7.12 -3.17 10.32
CA PHE A 47 6.70 -2.93 8.94
C PHE A 47 7.25 -1.60 8.43
N THR A 48 7.54 -1.52 7.14
CA THR A 48 7.69 -0.24 6.44
C THR A 48 6.63 -0.14 5.35
N TYR A 49 6.22 1.07 4.99
CA TYR A 49 5.12 1.27 4.07
C TYR A 49 5.54 2.04 2.81
N HIS A 50 5.26 1.45 1.66
CA HIS A 50 5.34 2.12 0.37
C HIS A 50 4.01 2.77 0.02
N ASP A 51 3.98 4.09 -0.13
CA ASP A 51 2.80 4.84 -0.58
C ASP A 51 2.53 4.63 -2.09
N PRO A 52 1.45 3.93 -2.48
CA PRO A 52 1.11 3.81 -3.90
C PRO A 52 0.70 5.17 -4.48
N CYS A 53 1.27 5.55 -5.61
CA CYS A 53 1.06 6.87 -6.21
C CYS A 53 -0.42 7.21 -6.47
N GLU A 54 -1.20 6.25 -6.96
CA GLU A 54 -2.63 6.46 -7.24
C GLU A 54 -3.49 6.47 -5.97
N LEU A 55 -3.04 5.83 -4.88
CA LEU A 55 -3.74 5.89 -3.59
C LEU A 55 -3.44 7.21 -2.88
N GLY A 56 -2.15 7.56 -2.75
CA GLY A 56 -1.71 8.79 -2.10
C GLY A 56 -1.97 10.01 -2.98
N ARG A 57 -1.10 10.28 -3.96
CA ARG A 57 -1.20 11.47 -4.82
C ARG A 57 -2.48 11.52 -5.65
N GLY A 58 -2.98 10.36 -6.09
CA GLY A 58 -4.19 10.27 -6.92
C GLY A 58 -5.50 10.38 -6.15
N SER A 59 -5.55 9.94 -4.88
CA SER A 59 -6.81 9.85 -4.11
C SER A 59 -6.74 10.48 -2.71
N GLY A 60 -5.59 11.02 -2.30
CA GLY A 60 -5.41 11.67 -0.99
C GLY A 60 -5.42 10.72 0.23
N ILE A 61 -5.29 9.41 0.01
CA ILE A 61 -5.39 8.39 1.06
C ILE A 61 -3.98 8.02 1.53
N TYR A 62 -3.58 8.53 2.70
CA TYR A 62 -2.27 8.33 3.30
C TYR A 62 -2.33 7.78 4.72
N ASP A 63 -3.30 8.20 5.51
CA ASP A 63 -3.38 7.91 6.94
C ASP A 63 -4.03 6.56 7.23
N GLU A 64 -5.01 6.15 6.43
CA GLU A 64 -5.74 4.90 6.64
C GLU A 64 -4.85 3.67 6.55
N PRO A 65 -3.96 3.51 5.53
CA PRO A 65 -3.03 2.39 5.49
C PRO A 65 -2.10 2.35 6.70
N ARG A 66 -1.61 3.50 7.15
CA ARG A 66 -0.73 3.64 8.33
C ARG A 66 -1.42 3.19 9.60
N ALA A 67 -2.62 3.71 9.84
CA ALA A 67 -3.42 3.32 11.00
C ALA A 67 -3.77 1.82 11.02
N VAL A 68 -3.93 1.19 9.86
CA VAL A 68 -4.12 -0.27 9.75
C VAL A 68 -2.83 -1.02 10.11
N ILE A 69 -1.66 -0.57 9.63
CA ILE A 69 -0.37 -1.19 9.95
C ILE A 69 -0.09 -1.08 11.45
N GLU A 70 -0.27 0.11 12.03
CA GLU A 70 -0.09 0.37 13.46
C GLU A 70 -1.03 -0.46 14.36
N ALA A 71 -2.18 -0.88 13.84
CA ALA A 71 -3.07 -1.79 14.57
C ALA A 71 -2.53 -3.23 14.65
N VAL A 72 -1.64 -3.66 13.75
CA VAL A 72 -1.11 -5.03 13.69
C VAL A 72 0.37 -5.15 14.01
N GLY A 73 1.13 -4.04 14.07
CA GLY A 73 2.54 -4.03 14.41
C GLY A 73 3.16 -2.64 14.41
N GLU A 74 4.48 -2.55 14.44
CA GLU A 74 5.22 -1.30 14.45
C GLU A 74 5.46 -0.77 13.03
N LEU A 75 5.14 0.51 12.76
CA LEU A 75 5.43 1.16 11.49
C LEU A 75 6.74 1.94 11.56
N LEU A 76 7.68 1.65 10.67
CA LEU A 76 8.91 2.39 10.43
C LEU A 76 8.81 3.13 9.09
N GLU A 77 8.70 4.46 9.15
CA GLU A 77 8.56 5.29 7.94
C GLU A 77 9.89 5.41 7.19
N PRO A 78 9.89 5.26 5.84
CA PRO A 78 11.07 5.55 5.03
C PRO A 78 11.36 7.06 4.97
N ALA A 79 12.50 7.44 4.42
CA ALA A 79 12.89 8.84 4.29
C ALA A 79 11.95 9.66 3.39
N GLN A 80 11.42 9.04 2.35
CA GLN A 80 10.46 9.67 1.43
C GLN A 80 9.09 9.00 1.55
N THR A 81 8.14 9.74 2.10
CA THR A 81 6.79 9.26 2.39
C THR A 81 5.74 10.14 1.74
N ARG A 82 4.51 9.65 1.71
CA ARG A 82 3.32 10.39 1.29
C ARG A 82 3.46 10.92 -0.14
N GLU A 83 3.30 12.24 -0.34
CA GLU A 83 3.44 12.89 -1.65
C GLU A 83 4.85 12.78 -2.24
N ASN A 84 5.87 12.63 -1.39
CA ASN A 84 7.27 12.51 -1.80
C ASN A 84 7.70 11.07 -2.09
N ALA A 85 6.85 10.08 -1.79
CA ALA A 85 7.18 8.68 -2.02
C ALA A 85 7.51 8.40 -3.49
N PRO A 86 8.63 7.70 -3.79
CA PRO A 86 9.00 7.37 -5.15
C PRO A 86 8.02 6.37 -5.77
N CYS A 87 7.85 6.44 -7.09
CA CYS A 87 6.98 5.50 -7.80
C CYS A 87 7.67 4.15 -7.99
N CYS A 88 6.95 3.06 -7.75
CA CYS A 88 7.45 1.70 -8.00
C CYS A 88 7.69 1.34 -9.48
N GLY A 89 7.37 2.24 -10.40
CA GLY A 89 7.56 2.06 -11.84
C GLY A 89 6.50 1.24 -12.57
N SER A 90 5.52 0.66 -11.86
CA SER A 90 4.49 -0.24 -12.45
C SER A 90 3.11 0.41 -12.63
N SER A 91 3.05 1.74 -12.76
CA SER A 91 1.79 2.40 -13.12
C SER A 91 1.34 1.97 -14.52
N VAL A 92 0.02 1.82 -14.70
CA VAL A 92 -0.60 1.56 -16.02
C VAL A 92 -0.21 2.65 -17.03
N ALA A 93 0.05 3.88 -16.58
CA ALA A 93 0.51 4.99 -17.40
C ALA A 93 1.99 4.88 -17.84
N ASN A 94 2.78 4.01 -17.21
CA ASN A 94 4.22 3.86 -17.51
C ASN A 94 4.48 2.91 -18.69
N THR A 95 3.74 3.05 -19.79
CA THR A 95 3.92 2.24 -21.00
C THR A 95 5.15 2.62 -21.81
N ALA A 96 5.74 3.80 -21.53
CA ALA A 96 6.89 4.34 -22.26
C ALA A 96 8.24 3.86 -21.71
N ILE A 97 8.30 3.23 -20.54
CA ILE A 97 9.55 2.73 -19.95
C ILE A 97 9.71 1.22 -20.16
N SER A 98 10.94 0.80 -20.44
CA SER A 98 11.26 -0.62 -20.65
C SER A 98 11.13 -1.43 -19.36
N ASP A 99 10.97 -2.74 -19.50
CA ASP A 99 10.93 -3.67 -18.36
C ASP A 99 12.20 -3.55 -17.47
N GLY A 100 13.38 -3.41 -18.07
CA GLY A 100 14.62 -3.18 -17.32
C GLY A 100 14.65 -1.87 -16.55
N GLN A 101 14.02 -0.81 -17.05
CA GLN A 101 13.86 0.45 -16.31
C GLN A 101 12.88 0.30 -15.16
N GLN A 102 11.78 -0.41 -15.35
CA GLN A 102 10.82 -0.71 -14.27
C GLN A 102 11.49 -1.46 -13.13
N VAL A 103 12.30 -2.48 -13.45
CA VAL A 103 13.05 -3.24 -12.43
C VAL A 103 14.01 -2.34 -11.65
N ARG A 104 14.78 -1.46 -12.34
CA ARG A 104 15.69 -0.51 -11.64
C ARG A 104 14.94 0.45 -10.72
N LEU A 105 13.79 0.97 -11.14
CA LEU A 105 12.95 1.81 -10.28
C LEU A 105 12.46 1.04 -9.06
N ALA A 106 11.98 -0.19 -9.26
CA ALA A 106 11.53 -1.04 -8.17
C ALA A 106 12.66 -1.38 -7.18
N GLN A 107 13.89 -1.61 -7.68
CA GLN A 107 15.08 -1.83 -6.84
C GLN A 107 15.39 -0.61 -5.98
N ALA A 108 15.43 0.59 -6.58
CA ALA A 108 15.72 1.81 -5.84
C ALA A 108 14.67 2.08 -4.74
N VAL A 109 13.39 1.82 -5.03
CA VAL A 109 12.31 1.91 -4.03
C VAL A 109 12.51 0.86 -2.92
N ALA A 110 12.83 -0.37 -3.28
CA ALA A 110 13.05 -1.43 -2.30
C ALA A 110 14.23 -1.12 -1.37
N GLU A 111 15.36 -0.64 -1.91
CA GLU A 111 16.54 -0.24 -1.13
C GLU A 111 16.22 0.86 -0.11
N GLU A 112 15.42 1.86 -0.48
CA GLU A 112 14.97 2.91 0.44
C GLU A 112 14.08 2.36 1.56
N LEU A 113 13.16 1.45 1.23
CA LEU A 113 12.28 0.82 2.22
C LEU A 113 13.06 -0.11 3.16
N GLU A 114 13.99 -0.90 2.64
CA GLU A 114 14.86 -1.78 3.42
C GLU A 114 15.79 -1.00 4.38
N ALA A 115 16.20 0.23 4.00
CA ALA A 115 17.02 1.09 4.84
C ALA A 115 16.34 1.47 6.18
N THR A 116 15.03 1.32 6.31
CA THR A 116 14.31 1.50 7.59
C THR A 116 14.65 0.45 8.64
N GLY A 117 15.17 -0.71 8.23
CA GLY A 117 15.40 -1.86 9.10
C GLY A 117 14.13 -2.62 9.48
N ALA A 118 13.02 -2.40 8.76
CA ALA A 118 11.79 -3.17 8.91
C ALA A 118 11.96 -4.61 8.39
N GLU A 119 11.16 -5.52 8.93
CA GLU A 119 11.18 -6.94 8.55
C GLU A 119 10.35 -7.22 7.30
N VAL A 120 9.28 -6.43 7.10
CA VAL A 120 8.33 -6.60 6.01
C VAL A 120 8.03 -5.26 5.35
N ILE A 121 8.11 -5.23 4.04
CA ILE A 121 7.64 -4.11 3.22
C ILE A 121 6.14 -4.30 2.96
N VAL A 122 5.34 -3.28 3.28
CA VAL A 122 3.89 -3.28 3.05
C VAL A 122 3.51 -2.25 1.99
N THR A 123 2.58 -2.60 1.15
CA THR A 123 1.93 -1.66 0.23
C THR A 123 0.44 -1.97 0.10
N ALA A 124 -0.35 -0.99 -0.29
CA ALA A 124 -1.79 -1.12 -0.46
C ALA A 124 -2.20 -1.09 -1.95
N CYS A 125 -1.35 -1.66 -2.82
CA CYS A 125 -1.58 -1.75 -4.26
C CYS A 125 -0.95 -3.03 -4.82
N PRO A 126 -1.71 -3.91 -5.48
CA PRO A 126 -1.21 -5.18 -6.01
C PRO A 126 -0.14 -5.01 -7.09
N LEU A 127 -0.19 -3.92 -7.88
CA LEU A 127 0.85 -3.62 -8.86
C LEU A 127 2.15 -3.20 -8.18
N CYS A 128 2.08 -2.37 -7.13
CA CYS A 128 3.26 -1.98 -6.34
C CYS A 128 3.87 -3.20 -5.66
N LYS A 129 3.06 -4.08 -5.04
CA LYS A 129 3.53 -5.33 -4.46
C LYS A 129 4.31 -6.17 -5.46
N LYS A 130 3.75 -6.38 -6.65
CA LYS A 130 4.41 -7.14 -7.73
C LYS A 130 5.72 -6.48 -8.18
N ALA A 131 5.72 -5.15 -8.33
CA ALA A 131 6.89 -4.42 -8.79
C ALA A 131 8.03 -4.46 -7.77
N ILE A 132 7.75 -4.06 -6.53
CA ILE A 132 8.75 -4.02 -5.44
C ILE A 132 9.29 -5.43 -5.19
N GLY A 133 8.43 -6.46 -5.20
CA GLY A 133 8.87 -7.86 -5.08
C GLY A 133 9.80 -8.36 -6.19
N ARG A 134 9.89 -7.66 -7.34
CA ARG A 134 10.92 -7.92 -8.37
C ARG A 134 12.24 -7.19 -8.07
N GLY A 135 12.20 -6.18 -7.22
CA GLY A 135 13.33 -5.32 -6.86
C GLY A 135 14.09 -5.77 -5.61
N THR A 136 13.50 -6.64 -4.80
CA THR A 136 14.08 -7.12 -3.53
C THR A 136 14.02 -8.62 -3.38
N ARG A 137 14.83 -9.17 -2.44
CA ARG A 137 14.68 -10.52 -1.89
C ARG A 137 13.95 -10.52 -0.54
N GLY A 138 13.67 -9.32 0.00
CA GLY A 138 12.92 -9.12 1.23
C GLY A 138 11.43 -9.49 1.07
N GLU A 139 10.74 -9.58 2.17
CA GLU A 139 9.32 -9.90 2.17
C GLU A 139 8.49 -8.67 1.82
N VAL A 140 7.63 -8.79 0.79
CA VAL A 140 6.70 -7.73 0.38
C VAL A 140 5.28 -8.26 0.50
N ARG A 141 4.47 -7.61 1.35
CA ARG A 141 3.07 -7.98 1.58
C ARG A 141 2.11 -6.88 1.17
N ASP A 142 0.91 -7.30 0.82
CA ASP A 142 -0.24 -6.39 0.73
C ASP A 142 -0.78 -6.09 2.14
N LEU A 143 -1.37 -4.89 2.28
CA LEU A 143 -1.98 -4.47 3.55
C LEU A 143 -3.00 -5.48 4.08
N ALA A 144 -3.82 -6.07 3.20
CA ALA A 144 -4.80 -7.07 3.59
C ALA A 144 -4.16 -8.37 4.09
N GLU A 145 -2.98 -8.74 3.59
CA GLU A 145 -2.27 -9.96 4.01
C GLU A 145 -1.73 -9.83 5.44
N ILE A 146 -1.19 -8.67 5.82
CA ILE A 146 -0.70 -8.47 7.19
C ILE A 146 -1.85 -8.42 8.19
N VAL A 147 -3.00 -7.86 7.79
CA VAL A 147 -4.21 -7.87 8.61
C VAL A 147 -4.73 -9.30 8.77
N ALA A 148 -4.81 -10.09 7.68
CA ALA A 148 -5.24 -11.48 7.74
C ALA A 148 -4.35 -12.35 8.63
N ALA A 149 -3.04 -12.09 8.65
CA ALA A 149 -2.10 -12.78 9.53
C ALA A 149 -2.25 -12.39 11.01
N GLY A 150 -2.77 -11.20 11.29
CA GLY A 150 -3.01 -10.67 12.63
C GLY A 150 -4.42 -10.88 13.17
N LEU A 151 -5.30 -11.61 12.47
CA LEU A 151 -6.67 -11.89 12.96
C LEU A 151 -6.64 -12.80 14.19
N LYS A 152 -7.58 -12.54 15.14
CA LYS A 152 -7.87 -13.42 16.28
C LYS A 152 -8.76 -14.58 15.89
#